data_1805a79280294f51894a2c4f195c1847
#
_entry.id   1805a79280294f51894a2c4f195c1847
#
_cell.length_a   1.000
_cell.length_b   1.000
_cell.length_c   1.000
_cell.angle_alpha   90.00
_cell.angle_beta   90.00
_cell.angle_gamma   90.00
#
_symmetry.space_group_name_H-M   'P 1'
#
loop_
_entity.id
_entity.type
_entity.pdbx_description
1 polymer ?
#
loop_
_entity_poly.entity_id
_entity_poly.type
_entity_poly.pdbx_seq_one_letter_code
_entity_poly.pdbx_strand_id
1 'polypeptide(L)'
;MEKFVSTMYDAITQGMEKEFPERVAFRYYTEETDMVTTVLFKELAQDVRRTVTYLQSTIPDAKGKKVCLLSKNSYEYVVNTFGAIMAGCVLVPMNQRKSWAEMSHELELVEPAAILTDGEDYGSKEQLEAAYGSLLHPMDEFRRYEPAAELHPIGHDDLMVLMFTSGTTGLSKGVMMSERNLFSAGQVLWAISAQLADKIDLTKPLPGHYMVLPMFHLGCLLYTSPSPRDSTSSR
;
A
#
# COMPACT_ATOMS: atom_id res chain seq x y z
N MET A 1 18.95 3.48 -24.13
CA MET A 1 19.35 3.26 -22.71
C MET A 1 18.07 3.40 -21.91
N GLU A 2 17.48 2.26 -21.55
CA GLU A 2 16.25 2.24 -20.74
C GLU A 2 16.52 3.01 -19.46
N LYS A 3 15.71 4.05 -19.20
CA LYS A 3 15.73 4.74 -17.90
C LYS A 3 15.21 3.75 -16.88
N PHE A 4 16.11 3.16 -16.12
CA PHE A 4 15.72 2.35 -14.97
C PHE A 4 14.88 3.21 -14.02
N VAL A 5 13.69 2.72 -13.72
CA VAL A 5 12.91 3.19 -12.59
C VAL A 5 13.80 3.01 -11.35
N SER A 6 14.12 4.09 -10.66
CA SER A 6 15.07 4.07 -9.56
C SER A 6 14.41 4.31 -8.18
N THR A 7 13.16 4.77 -8.20
CA THR A 7 12.38 5.07 -6.99
C THR A 7 10.90 4.74 -7.19
N MET A 8 10.15 4.68 -6.09
CA MET A 8 8.68 4.57 -6.13
C MET A 8 8.07 5.77 -6.89
N TYR A 9 8.66 6.95 -6.75
CA TYR A 9 8.26 8.14 -7.52
C TYR A 9 8.37 7.91 -9.03
N ASP A 10 9.50 7.34 -9.50
CA ASP A 10 9.69 7.02 -10.91
C ASP A 10 8.72 5.94 -11.37
N ALA A 11 8.44 4.94 -10.53
CA ALA A 11 7.49 3.87 -10.86
C ALA A 11 6.09 4.45 -11.21
N ILE A 12 5.64 5.46 -10.49
CA ILE A 12 4.38 6.12 -10.74
C ILE A 12 4.50 7.09 -11.93
N THR A 13 5.42 8.05 -11.88
CA THR A 13 5.47 9.17 -12.83
C THR A 13 6.02 8.80 -14.21
N GLN A 14 6.86 7.79 -14.30
CA GLN A 14 7.40 7.30 -15.58
C GLN A 14 6.69 6.00 -15.98
N GLY A 15 6.61 5.02 -15.08
CA GLY A 15 6.05 3.70 -15.40
C GLY A 15 4.54 3.75 -15.63
N MET A 16 3.78 4.13 -14.62
CA MET A 16 2.30 4.06 -14.68
C MET A 16 1.70 5.15 -15.58
N GLU A 17 2.24 6.37 -15.54
CA GLU A 17 1.64 7.49 -16.25
C GLU A 17 2.10 7.63 -17.70
N LYS A 18 3.35 7.24 -18.04
CA LYS A 18 3.93 7.49 -19.36
C LYS A 18 4.22 6.25 -20.17
N GLU A 19 4.86 5.23 -19.57
CA GLU A 19 5.27 4.04 -20.34
C GLU A 19 4.13 3.05 -20.53
N PHE A 20 3.33 2.81 -19.49
CA PHE A 20 2.32 1.75 -19.49
C PHE A 20 0.92 2.21 -19.06
N PRO A 21 0.45 3.42 -19.42
CA PRO A 21 -0.80 3.98 -18.91
C PRO A 21 -2.02 3.10 -19.18
N GLU A 22 -2.06 2.43 -20.33
CA GLU A 22 -3.19 1.61 -20.77
C GLU A 22 -3.11 0.15 -20.32
N ARG A 23 -2.04 -0.25 -19.63
CA ARG A 23 -1.95 -1.61 -19.07
C ARG A 23 -2.83 -1.75 -17.84
N VAL A 24 -3.36 -2.95 -17.67
CA VAL A 24 -4.12 -3.32 -16.48
C VAL A 24 -3.17 -3.33 -15.27
N ALA A 25 -3.47 -2.49 -14.28
CA ALA A 25 -2.79 -2.48 -13.00
C ALA A 25 -3.26 -3.67 -12.17
N PHE A 26 -4.57 -3.83 -12.01
CA PHE A 26 -5.18 -4.98 -11.37
C PHE A 26 -6.67 -5.09 -11.63
N ARG A 27 -7.26 -6.19 -11.15
CA ARG A 27 -8.69 -6.43 -11.14
C ARG A 27 -9.13 -6.78 -9.74
N TYR A 28 -10.29 -6.29 -9.36
CA TYR A 28 -10.91 -6.66 -8.10
C TYR A 28 -12.38 -7.03 -8.30
N TYR A 29 -12.84 -7.92 -7.46
CA TYR A 29 -14.22 -8.36 -7.44
C TYR A 29 -14.97 -7.58 -6.34
N THR A 30 -16.17 -7.12 -6.66
CA THR A 30 -17.06 -6.45 -5.72
C THR A 30 -18.28 -7.34 -5.49
N GLU A 31 -18.42 -7.86 -4.28
CA GLU A 31 -19.52 -8.76 -3.91
C GLU A 31 -20.91 -8.13 -4.08
N GLU A 32 -21.03 -6.85 -3.75
CA GLU A 32 -22.29 -6.09 -3.81
C GLU A 32 -22.85 -5.99 -5.23
N THR A 33 -22.01 -5.94 -6.23
CA THR A 33 -22.39 -5.79 -7.64
C THR A 33 -22.23 -7.07 -8.45
N ASP A 34 -21.61 -8.11 -7.89
CA ASP A 34 -21.21 -9.34 -8.58
C ASP A 34 -20.36 -9.04 -9.84
N MET A 35 -19.50 -8.02 -9.77
CA MET A 35 -18.73 -7.56 -10.91
C MET A 35 -17.22 -7.56 -10.64
N VAL A 36 -16.47 -7.84 -11.72
CA VAL A 36 -15.02 -7.65 -11.75
C VAL A 36 -14.72 -6.30 -12.37
N THR A 37 -14.12 -5.42 -11.58
CA THR A 37 -13.65 -4.12 -12.05
C THR A 37 -12.19 -4.23 -12.49
N THR A 38 -11.88 -3.71 -13.67
CA THR A 38 -10.51 -3.61 -14.19
C THR A 38 -10.02 -2.19 -14.03
N VAL A 39 -8.82 -2.03 -13.47
CA VAL A 39 -8.17 -0.73 -13.26
C VAL A 39 -6.91 -0.65 -14.10
N LEU A 40 -6.76 0.42 -14.86
CA LEU A 40 -5.56 0.71 -15.64
C LEU A 40 -4.52 1.46 -14.80
N PHE A 41 -3.25 1.40 -15.20
CA PHE A 41 -2.20 2.13 -14.47
C PHE A 41 -2.44 3.64 -14.43
N LYS A 42 -2.95 4.26 -15.51
CA LYS A 42 -3.31 5.69 -15.51
C LYS A 42 -4.40 6.04 -14.50
N GLU A 43 -5.38 5.14 -14.32
CA GLU A 43 -6.48 5.35 -13.38
C GLU A 43 -5.98 5.23 -11.93
N LEU A 44 -5.17 4.20 -11.67
CA LEU A 44 -4.51 4.05 -10.37
C LEU A 44 -3.63 5.26 -10.03
N ALA A 45 -2.81 5.74 -10.99
CA ALA A 45 -1.95 6.90 -10.78
C ALA A 45 -2.76 8.17 -10.48
N GLN A 46 -3.90 8.37 -11.16
CA GLN A 46 -4.80 9.50 -10.87
C GLN A 46 -5.38 9.42 -9.46
N ASP A 47 -5.84 8.25 -9.02
CA ASP A 47 -6.40 8.07 -7.68
C ASP A 47 -5.32 8.19 -6.59
N VAL A 48 -4.10 7.74 -6.86
CA VAL A 48 -2.94 8.01 -5.99
C VAL A 48 -2.72 9.53 -5.84
N ARG A 49 -2.77 10.29 -6.94
CA ARG A 49 -2.63 11.76 -6.91
C ARG A 49 -3.77 12.44 -6.15
N ARG A 50 -5.00 11.94 -6.24
CA ARG A 50 -6.14 12.42 -5.44
C ARG A 50 -5.90 12.20 -3.96
N THR A 51 -5.37 11.04 -3.59
CA THR A 51 -4.99 10.73 -2.20
C THR A 51 -3.89 11.67 -1.70
N VAL A 52 -2.93 12.02 -2.55
CA VAL A 52 -1.89 13.03 -2.18
C VAL A 52 -2.54 14.36 -1.85
N THR A 53 -3.42 14.89 -2.71
CA THR A 53 -4.15 16.14 -2.44
C THR A 53 -4.96 16.05 -1.16
N TYR A 54 -5.70 14.95 -0.98
CA TYR A 54 -6.50 14.71 0.21
C TYR A 54 -5.65 14.75 1.49
N LEU A 55 -4.60 13.95 1.56
CA LEU A 55 -3.76 13.86 2.77
C LEU A 55 -3.03 15.17 3.06
N GLN A 56 -2.51 15.87 2.05
CA GLN A 56 -1.85 17.15 2.22
C GLN A 56 -2.81 18.26 2.67
N SER A 57 -4.08 18.19 2.30
CA SER A 57 -5.10 19.14 2.76
C SER A 57 -5.60 18.82 4.18
N THR A 58 -5.54 17.56 4.59
CA THR A 58 -6.05 17.08 5.87
C THR A 58 -5.00 17.09 6.97
N ILE A 59 -3.74 16.80 6.62
CA ILE A 59 -2.63 16.68 7.56
C ILE A 59 -1.65 17.84 7.35
N PRO A 60 -1.60 18.82 8.27
CA PRO A 60 -0.59 19.88 8.19
C PRO A 60 0.83 19.28 8.22
N ASP A 61 1.70 19.76 7.33
CA ASP A 61 3.09 19.29 7.21
C ASP A 61 3.15 17.75 7.11
N ALA A 62 2.41 17.19 6.13
CA ALA A 62 2.19 15.75 5.98
C ALA A 62 3.49 14.92 5.91
N LYS A 63 4.61 15.51 5.46
CA LYS A 63 5.88 14.79 5.36
C LYS A 63 6.35 14.23 6.71
N GLY A 64 6.57 12.91 6.74
CA GLY A 64 7.01 12.18 7.94
C GLY A 64 5.90 11.92 8.97
N LYS A 65 4.68 12.42 8.76
CA LYS A 65 3.52 12.08 9.60
C LYS A 65 3.06 10.66 9.34
N LYS A 66 2.62 9.97 10.39
CA LYS A 66 2.21 8.58 10.28
C LYS A 66 0.73 8.51 9.94
N VAL A 67 0.40 7.74 8.90
CA VAL A 67 -0.96 7.46 8.44
C VAL A 67 -1.22 5.97 8.59
N CYS A 68 -2.15 5.62 9.48
CA CYS A 68 -2.55 4.23 9.68
C CYS A 68 -3.58 3.79 8.63
N LEU A 69 -3.46 2.57 8.12
CA LEU A 69 -4.48 1.91 7.31
C LEU A 69 -5.09 0.74 8.08
N LEU A 70 -6.38 0.83 8.38
CA LEU A 70 -7.15 -0.20 9.08
C LEU A 70 -8.35 -0.62 8.24
N SER A 71 -8.16 -1.65 7.41
CA SER A 71 -9.17 -2.12 6.47
C SER A 71 -8.86 -3.52 5.96
N LYS A 72 -9.87 -4.16 5.35
CA LYS A 72 -9.70 -5.33 4.49
C LYS A 72 -8.94 -4.96 3.21
N ASN A 73 -8.50 -6.00 2.47
CA ASN A 73 -7.98 -5.83 1.13
C ASN A 73 -9.04 -5.19 0.23
N SER A 74 -8.71 -4.08 -0.40
CA SER A 74 -9.60 -3.36 -1.32
C SER A 74 -8.80 -2.54 -2.32
N TYR A 75 -9.48 -1.97 -3.31
CA TYR A 75 -8.89 -0.99 -4.22
C TYR A 75 -8.40 0.23 -3.45
N GLU A 76 -9.23 0.73 -2.56
CA GLU A 76 -8.93 1.89 -1.71
C GLU A 76 -7.68 1.65 -0.85
N TYR A 77 -7.47 0.41 -0.37
CA TYR A 77 -6.26 0.05 0.37
C TYR A 77 -5.01 0.27 -0.48
N VAL A 78 -5.02 -0.19 -1.73
CA VAL A 78 -3.89 -0.02 -2.67
C VAL A 78 -3.65 1.46 -2.96
N VAL A 79 -4.71 2.19 -3.30
CA VAL A 79 -4.64 3.63 -3.61
C VAL A 79 -4.07 4.41 -2.43
N ASN A 80 -4.59 4.18 -1.22
CA ASN A 80 -4.13 4.88 -0.02
C ASN A 80 -2.71 4.47 0.40
N THR A 81 -2.30 3.24 0.14
CA THR A 81 -0.91 2.80 0.35
C THR A 81 0.06 3.65 -0.47
N PHE A 82 -0.15 3.73 -1.78
CA PHE A 82 0.71 4.54 -2.64
C PHE A 82 0.53 6.04 -2.39
N GLY A 83 -0.71 6.49 -2.17
CA GLY A 83 -1.02 7.89 -1.92
C GLY A 83 -0.37 8.43 -0.65
N ALA A 84 -0.40 7.68 0.45
CA ALA A 84 0.26 8.08 1.71
C ALA A 84 1.78 8.22 1.52
N ILE A 85 2.41 7.25 0.87
CA ILE A 85 3.82 7.29 0.53
C ILE A 85 4.15 8.51 -0.34
N MET A 86 3.37 8.74 -1.40
CA MET A 86 3.59 9.85 -2.34
C MET A 86 3.25 11.22 -1.75
N ALA A 87 2.44 11.28 -0.69
CA ALA A 87 2.23 12.49 0.11
C ALA A 87 3.39 12.78 1.07
N GLY A 88 4.39 11.89 1.14
CA GLY A 88 5.52 11.98 2.06
C GLY A 88 5.20 11.47 3.47
N CYS A 89 4.04 10.85 3.68
CA CYS A 89 3.66 10.25 4.95
C CYS A 89 4.39 8.93 5.19
N VAL A 90 4.48 8.53 6.45
CA VAL A 90 4.88 7.18 6.85
C VAL A 90 3.64 6.31 6.94
N LEU A 91 3.53 5.33 6.06
CA LEU A 91 2.43 4.37 6.06
C LEU A 91 2.56 3.40 7.24
N VAL A 92 1.46 3.17 7.96
CA VAL A 92 1.38 2.19 9.05
C VAL A 92 0.24 1.22 8.78
N PRO A 93 0.52 0.07 8.14
CA PRO A 93 -0.49 -0.97 7.93
C PRO A 93 -0.88 -1.61 9.26
N MET A 94 -2.17 -1.55 9.60
CA MET A 94 -2.71 -2.11 10.84
C MET A 94 -3.35 -3.47 10.61
N ASN A 95 -3.10 -4.40 11.52
CA ASN A 95 -3.77 -5.70 11.48
C ASN A 95 -5.14 -5.60 12.16
N GLN A 96 -6.21 -5.63 11.37
CA GLN A 96 -7.59 -5.57 11.85
C GLN A 96 -8.03 -6.77 12.73
N ARG A 97 -7.23 -7.84 12.77
CA ARG A 97 -7.52 -9.03 13.61
C ARG A 97 -6.98 -8.95 15.01
N LYS A 98 -6.28 -7.86 15.35
CA LYS A 98 -5.74 -7.63 16.69
C LYS A 98 -6.83 -7.24 17.66
N SER A 99 -6.64 -7.63 18.91
CA SER A 99 -7.45 -7.12 20.02
C SER A 99 -7.25 -5.61 20.22
N TRP A 100 -8.21 -4.94 20.85
CA TRP A 100 -8.08 -3.53 21.20
C TRP A 100 -6.79 -3.23 21.99
N ALA A 101 -6.45 -4.09 22.96
CA ALA A 101 -5.24 -3.92 23.78
C ALA A 101 -3.96 -3.91 22.94
N GLU A 102 -3.88 -4.75 21.90
CA GLU A 102 -2.72 -4.78 20.99
C GLU A 102 -2.74 -3.58 20.05
N MET A 103 -3.92 -3.25 19.51
CA MET A 103 -4.10 -2.13 18.56
C MET A 103 -3.84 -0.79 19.24
N SER A 104 -4.39 -0.56 20.43
CA SER A 104 -4.20 0.70 21.17
C SER A 104 -2.73 0.91 21.53
N HIS A 105 -2.04 -0.15 21.95
CA HIS A 105 -0.59 -0.07 22.19
C HIS A 105 0.21 0.36 20.95
N GLU A 106 -0.13 -0.17 19.78
CA GLU A 106 0.51 0.24 18.52
C GLU A 106 0.18 1.68 18.15
N LEU A 107 -1.09 2.09 18.30
CA LEU A 107 -1.52 3.45 18.02
C LEU A 107 -0.86 4.47 18.95
N GLU A 108 -0.70 4.13 20.24
CA GLU A 108 0.03 4.98 21.20
C GLU A 108 1.50 5.15 20.80
N LEU A 109 2.17 4.08 20.34
CA LEU A 109 3.56 4.17 19.87
C LEU A 109 3.69 4.95 18.56
N VAL A 110 2.70 4.85 17.70
CA VAL A 110 2.71 5.49 16.37
C VAL A 110 2.40 6.97 16.47
N GLU A 111 1.47 7.37 17.35
CA GLU A 111 0.90 8.73 17.38
C GLU A 111 0.43 9.14 15.98
N PRO A 112 -0.63 8.51 15.43
CA PRO A 112 -1.03 8.74 14.05
C PRO A 112 -1.56 10.15 13.83
N ALA A 113 -1.27 10.72 12.66
CA ALA A 113 -1.89 11.96 12.20
C ALA A 113 -3.26 11.72 11.53
N ALA A 114 -3.48 10.52 11.01
CA ALA A 114 -4.76 10.06 10.48
C ALA A 114 -4.83 8.52 10.52
N ILE A 115 -6.05 8.01 10.60
CA ILE A 115 -6.37 6.58 10.51
C ILE A 115 -7.40 6.42 9.40
N LEU A 116 -6.99 5.85 8.28
CA LEU A 116 -7.87 5.58 7.16
C LEU A 116 -8.53 4.21 7.36
N THR A 117 -9.86 4.17 7.34
CA THR A 117 -10.64 2.96 7.62
C THR A 117 -11.79 2.78 6.64
N ASP A 118 -12.18 1.53 6.39
CA ASP A 118 -13.39 1.17 5.65
C ASP A 118 -14.68 1.29 6.49
N GLY A 119 -14.55 1.65 7.77
CA GLY A 119 -15.67 1.82 8.68
C GLY A 119 -16.26 0.52 9.24
N GLU A 120 -15.70 -0.63 8.85
CA GLU A 120 -16.13 -1.94 9.35
C GLU A 120 -15.80 -2.12 10.84
N ASP A 121 -16.60 -2.92 11.52
CA ASP A 121 -16.31 -3.31 12.90
C ASP A 121 -15.47 -4.58 12.94
N TYR A 122 -14.24 -4.44 13.40
CA TYR A 122 -13.31 -5.55 13.64
C TYR A 122 -13.24 -5.97 15.11
N GLY A 123 -14.29 -5.63 15.90
CA GLY A 123 -14.38 -5.96 17.33
C GLY A 123 -13.75 -4.92 18.24
N SER A 124 -13.37 -3.75 17.71
CA SER A 124 -12.76 -2.67 18.48
C SER A 124 -13.26 -1.28 18.06
N LYS A 125 -14.35 -1.22 17.31
CA LYS A 125 -14.85 0.02 16.70
C LYS A 125 -15.21 1.08 17.73
N GLU A 126 -15.98 0.74 18.75
CA GLU A 126 -16.41 1.69 19.80
C GLU A 126 -15.21 2.30 20.52
N GLN A 127 -14.22 1.46 20.88
CA GLN A 127 -13.02 1.93 21.57
C GLN A 127 -12.16 2.81 20.67
N LEU A 128 -12.03 2.45 19.39
CA LEU A 128 -11.31 3.21 18.39
C LEU A 128 -11.95 4.59 18.16
N GLU A 129 -13.27 4.62 18.00
CA GLU A 129 -14.03 5.88 17.84
C GLU A 129 -13.92 6.77 19.08
N ALA A 130 -14.00 6.18 20.28
CA ALA A 130 -13.87 6.92 21.53
C ALA A 130 -12.47 7.53 21.72
N ALA A 131 -11.41 6.80 21.35
CA ALA A 131 -10.03 7.24 21.57
C ALA A 131 -9.47 8.09 20.41
N TYR A 132 -9.87 7.81 19.17
CA TYR A 132 -9.25 8.37 17.95
C TYR A 132 -10.27 8.91 16.95
N GLY A 133 -11.54 9.12 17.33
CA GLY A 133 -12.63 9.49 16.41
C GLY A 133 -12.33 10.71 15.52
N SER A 134 -11.61 11.71 16.04
CA SER A 134 -11.21 12.89 15.28
C SER A 134 -10.13 12.62 14.21
N LEU A 135 -9.46 11.47 14.27
CA LEU A 135 -8.42 11.04 13.34
C LEU A 135 -8.91 9.97 12.36
N LEU A 136 -10.16 9.50 12.51
CA LEU A 136 -10.74 8.50 11.64
C LEU A 136 -11.25 9.14 10.34
N HIS A 137 -10.84 8.59 9.23
CA HIS A 137 -11.23 9.06 7.90
C HIS A 137 -11.64 7.89 7.01
N PRO A 138 -12.67 8.06 6.15
CA PRO A 138 -13.02 7.06 5.15
C PRO A 138 -11.92 6.84 4.14
N MET A 139 -11.67 5.59 3.77
CA MET A 139 -10.63 5.25 2.77
C MET A 139 -10.97 5.73 1.37
N ASP A 140 -12.23 5.97 1.04
CA ASP A 140 -12.70 6.44 -0.26
C ASP A 140 -12.77 7.98 -0.37
N GLU A 141 -12.45 8.71 0.70
CA GLU A 141 -12.53 10.18 0.77
C GLU A 141 -11.72 10.87 -0.35
N PHE A 142 -10.61 10.26 -0.79
CA PHE A 142 -9.78 10.77 -1.89
C PHE A 142 -10.57 11.04 -3.17
N ARG A 143 -11.69 10.33 -3.41
CA ARG A 143 -12.52 10.45 -4.62
C ARG A 143 -13.14 11.83 -4.77
N ARG A 144 -13.19 12.62 -3.69
CA ARG A 144 -13.73 14.00 -3.68
C ARG A 144 -12.70 15.06 -4.05
N TYR A 145 -11.45 14.65 -4.26
CA TYR A 145 -10.34 15.57 -4.49
C TYR A 145 -9.86 15.51 -5.93
N GLU A 146 -9.34 16.63 -6.42
CA GLU A 146 -8.67 16.67 -7.71
C GLU A 146 -7.27 16.06 -7.60
N PRO A 147 -6.78 15.41 -8.66
CA PRO A 147 -5.42 14.86 -8.67
C PRO A 147 -4.37 15.95 -8.47
N ALA A 148 -3.38 15.72 -7.60
CA ALA A 148 -2.25 16.62 -7.43
C ALA A 148 -1.51 16.84 -8.75
N ALA A 149 -1.29 18.11 -9.13
CA ALA A 149 -0.58 18.46 -10.35
C ALA A 149 0.90 18.02 -10.28
N GLU A 150 1.51 18.18 -9.12
CA GLU A 150 2.90 17.82 -8.86
C GLU A 150 3.01 16.84 -7.70
N LEU A 151 3.96 15.93 -7.79
CA LEU A 151 4.35 15.02 -6.72
C LEU A 151 5.76 15.37 -6.29
N HIS A 152 6.03 15.32 -5.00
CA HIS A 152 7.38 15.56 -4.48
C HIS A 152 8.23 14.29 -4.64
N PRO A 153 9.48 14.42 -5.12
CA PRO A 153 10.40 13.31 -5.16
C PRO A 153 10.64 12.72 -3.77
N ILE A 154 10.75 11.41 -3.72
CA ILE A 154 11.05 10.65 -2.51
C ILE A 154 12.51 10.25 -2.55
N GLY A 155 13.24 10.54 -1.48
CA GLY A 155 14.63 10.15 -1.34
C GLY A 155 14.77 8.69 -0.87
N HIS A 156 15.86 8.04 -1.23
CA HIS A 156 16.12 6.64 -0.85
C HIS A 156 16.13 6.39 0.67
N ASP A 157 16.47 7.39 1.46
CA ASP A 157 16.56 7.28 2.92
C ASP A 157 15.27 7.77 3.62
N ASP A 158 14.29 8.27 2.87
CA ASP A 158 12.99 8.65 3.43
C ASP A 158 12.29 7.41 4.00
N LEU A 159 11.80 7.53 5.24
CA LEU A 159 11.00 6.48 5.89
C LEU A 159 9.63 6.43 5.23
N MET A 160 9.25 5.26 4.72
CA MET A 160 8.00 5.08 4.00
C MET A 160 6.98 4.23 4.73
N VAL A 161 7.43 3.20 5.44
CA VAL A 161 6.54 2.25 6.11
C VAL A 161 7.07 1.95 7.51
N LEU A 162 6.16 1.95 8.47
CA LEU A 162 6.37 1.43 9.82
C LEU A 162 5.43 0.24 10.00
N MET A 163 5.99 -0.95 10.09
CA MET A 163 5.23 -2.18 10.20
C MET A 163 5.44 -2.86 11.53
N PHE A 164 4.35 -3.30 12.14
CA PHE A 164 4.43 -4.02 13.41
C PHE A 164 4.56 -5.52 13.21
N THR A 165 5.49 -6.11 13.94
CA THR A 165 5.68 -7.56 13.99
C THR A 165 5.30 -8.08 15.37
N SER A 166 4.75 -9.30 15.43
CA SER A 166 4.53 -10.01 16.70
C SER A 166 5.90 -10.33 17.31
N GLY A 167 6.29 -9.55 18.32
CA GLY A 167 7.53 -9.81 19.03
C GLY A 167 7.49 -11.14 19.78
N THR A 168 8.60 -11.86 19.83
CA THR A 168 8.77 -13.09 20.66
C THR A 168 8.58 -12.82 22.15
N THR A 169 8.59 -11.56 22.57
CA THR A 169 8.43 -11.09 23.96
C THR A 169 7.01 -10.64 24.30
N GLY A 170 6.03 -10.85 23.41
CA GLY A 170 4.61 -10.53 23.61
C GLY A 170 4.18 -9.09 23.23
N LEU A 171 5.10 -8.13 23.13
CA LEU A 171 4.79 -6.78 22.66
C LEU A 171 5.18 -6.60 21.20
N SER A 172 4.31 -5.95 20.43
CA SER A 172 4.58 -5.59 19.03
C SER A 172 5.78 -4.65 18.92
N LYS A 173 6.64 -4.89 17.94
CA LYS A 173 7.79 -4.04 17.62
C LYS A 173 7.60 -3.43 16.24
N GLY A 174 7.83 -2.12 16.11
CA GLY A 174 7.80 -1.42 14.85
C GLY A 174 9.09 -1.60 14.07
N VAL A 175 8.99 -2.07 12.83
CA VAL A 175 10.08 -2.15 11.85
C VAL A 175 9.95 -0.98 10.89
N MET A 176 10.96 -0.13 10.85
CA MET A 176 11.05 1.02 9.95
C MET A 176 11.66 0.62 8.61
N MET A 177 10.98 0.96 7.53
CA MET A 177 11.44 0.66 6.16
C MET A 177 11.52 1.94 5.35
N SER A 178 12.71 2.22 4.85
CA SER A 178 12.96 3.32 3.93
C SER A 178 12.54 2.96 2.50
N GLU A 179 12.51 3.97 1.64
CA GLU A 179 12.31 3.78 0.20
C GLU A 179 13.32 2.76 -0.37
N ARG A 180 14.59 2.88 -0.02
CA ARG A 180 15.65 1.96 -0.42
C ARG A 180 15.34 0.50 -0.08
N ASN A 181 14.80 0.24 1.11
CA ASN A 181 14.45 -1.11 1.52
C ASN A 181 13.33 -1.69 0.64
N LEU A 182 12.26 -0.92 0.43
CA LEU A 182 11.11 -1.34 -0.37
C LEU A 182 11.49 -1.50 -1.84
N PHE A 183 12.20 -0.52 -2.39
CA PHE A 183 12.59 -0.54 -3.79
C PHE A 183 13.58 -1.66 -4.11
N SER A 184 14.57 -1.91 -3.25
CA SER A 184 15.51 -3.01 -3.43
C SER A 184 14.82 -4.37 -3.43
N ALA A 185 13.82 -4.58 -2.57
CA ALA A 185 13.02 -5.80 -2.58
C ALA A 185 12.23 -5.95 -3.89
N GLY A 186 11.63 -4.86 -4.38
CA GLY A 186 10.94 -4.83 -5.68
C GLY A 186 11.89 -5.13 -6.85
N GLN A 187 13.12 -4.60 -6.83
CA GLN A 187 14.13 -4.89 -7.86
C GLN A 187 14.54 -6.36 -7.91
N VAL A 188 14.67 -7.01 -6.76
CA VAL A 188 14.96 -8.45 -6.71
C VAL A 188 13.83 -9.25 -7.35
N LEU A 189 12.58 -8.92 -7.03
CA LEU A 189 11.41 -9.57 -7.64
C LEU A 189 11.36 -9.34 -9.16
N TRP A 190 11.64 -8.10 -9.59
CA TRP A 190 11.69 -7.77 -11.01
C TRP A 190 12.80 -8.54 -11.73
N ALA A 191 14.00 -8.64 -11.14
CA ALA A 191 15.11 -9.39 -11.73
C ALA A 191 14.79 -10.88 -11.88
N ILE A 192 14.12 -11.48 -10.89
CA ILE A 192 13.64 -12.86 -10.97
C ILE A 192 12.58 -13.00 -12.07
N SER A 193 11.63 -12.08 -12.14
CA SER A 193 10.59 -12.07 -13.17
C SER A 193 11.16 -11.87 -14.56
N ALA A 194 12.18 -11.01 -14.72
CA ALA A 194 12.86 -10.79 -15.99
C ALA A 194 13.58 -12.04 -16.50
N GLN A 195 14.17 -12.86 -15.61
CA GLN A 195 14.76 -14.16 -16.02
C GLN A 195 13.70 -15.17 -16.48
N LEU A 196 12.44 -14.98 -16.09
CA LEU A 196 11.32 -15.79 -16.56
C LEU A 196 10.67 -15.20 -17.81
N ALA A 197 10.94 -13.95 -18.14
CA ALA A 197 10.31 -13.23 -19.26
C ALA A 197 10.54 -13.91 -20.60
N ASP A 198 11.72 -14.51 -20.83
CA ASP A 198 12.03 -15.28 -22.04
C ASP A 198 11.18 -16.54 -22.20
N LYS A 199 10.50 -16.96 -21.12
CA LYS A 199 9.59 -18.11 -21.09
C LYS A 199 8.12 -17.68 -21.15
N ILE A 200 7.84 -16.37 -21.11
CA ILE A 200 6.50 -15.83 -21.14
C ILE A 200 6.15 -15.48 -22.58
N ASP A 201 5.08 -16.10 -23.08
CA ASP A 201 4.49 -15.76 -24.36
C ASP A 201 3.78 -14.39 -24.25
N LEU A 202 4.46 -13.33 -24.71
CA LEU A 202 3.92 -11.96 -24.67
C LEU A 202 2.72 -11.74 -25.62
N THR A 203 2.37 -12.73 -26.46
CA THR A 203 1.14 -12.68 -27.27
C THR A 203 -0.10 -13.03 -26.43
N LYS A 204 0.09 -13.57 -25.23
CA LYS A 204 -0.95 -13.87 -24.26
C LYS A 204 -1.03 -12.78 -23.17
N PRO A 205 -2.18 -12.66 -22.50
CA PRO A 205 -2.26 -11.81 -21.32
C PRO A 205 -1.16 -12.18 -20.32
N LEU A 206 -0.44 -11.19 -19.79
CA LEU A 206 0.58 -11.44 -18.79
C LEU A 206 -0.06 -12.15 -17.57
N PRO A 207 0.63 -13.12 -16.97
CA PRO A 207 0.14 -13.78 -15.78
C PRO A 207 -0.09 -12.73 -14.68
N GLY A 208 -1.27 -12.77 -14.07
CA GLY A 208 -1.59 -11.96 -12.91
C GLY A 208 -1.32 -12.74 -11.63
N HIS A 209 -1.13 -12.01 -10.53
CA HIS A 209 -1.04 -12.58 -9.20
C HIS A 209 -2.36 -12.39 -8.46
N TYR A 210 -2.88 -13.45 -7.84
CA TYR A 210 -4.00 -13.32 -6.93
C TYR A 210 -3.51 -12.88 -5.56
N MET A 211 -3.97 -11.72 -5.12
CA MET A 211 -3.64 -11.19 -3.80
C MET A 211 -4.68 -11.68 -2.79
N VAL A 212 -4.45 -12.85 -2.23
CA VAL A 212 -5.32 -13.48 -1.22
C VAL A 212 -4.83 -13.25 0.21
N LEU A 213 -3.58 -12.84 0.37
CA LEU A 213 -3.01 -12.56 1.68
C LEU A 213 -3.40 -11.13 2.13
N PRO A 214 -3.54 -10.90 3.44
CA PRO A 214 -3.84 -9.57 3.95
C PRO A 214 -2.76 -8.55 3.57
N MET A 215 -3.17 -7.39 3.03
CA MET A 215 -2.24 -6.34 2.58
C MET A 215 -1.47 -5.67 3.72
N PHE A 216 -1.92 -5.81 4.96
CA PHE A 216 -1.16 -5.33 6.11
C PHE A 216 0.10 -6.17 6.41
N HIS A 217 0.31 -7.30 5.73
CA HIS A 217 1.55 -8.05 5.81
C HIS A 217 2.57 -7.59 4.76
N LEU A 218 3.81 -7.45 5.19
CA LEU A 218 4.93 -7.08 4.32
C LEU A 218 5.08 -8.01 3.10
N GLY A 219 4.78 -9.29 3.27
CA GLY A 219 4.77 -10.26 2.18
C GLY A 219 3.85 -9.88 1.03
N CYS A 220 2.72 -9.21 1.28
CA CYS A 220 1.84 -8.73 0.21
C CYS A 220 2.36 -7.46 -0.46
N LEU A 221 2.99 -6.57 0.30
CA LEU A 221 3.59 -5.35 -0.25
C LEU A 221 4.86 -5.65 -1.06
N LEU A 222 5.61 -6.68 -0.69
CA LEU A 222 6.93 -6.97 -1.28
C LEU A 222 6.98 -8.28 -2.08
N TYR A 223 6.10 -9.27 -1.80
CA TYR A 223 6.15 -10.61 -2.36
C TYR A 223 4.87 -10.95 -3.12
N THR A 224 4.62 -10.29 -4.20
CA THR A 224 3.56 -10.67 -5.15
C THR A 224 3.99 -11.79 -6.10
N SER A 225 5.19 -12.35 -5.92
CA SER A 225 5.69 -13.49 -6.71
C SER A 225 5.83 -14.74 -5.83
N PRO A 226 5.41 -15.93 -6.31
CA PRO A 226 5.67 -17.17 -5.60
C PRO A 226 7.18 -17.39 -5.49
N SER A 227 7.66 -17.54 -4.26
CA SER A 227 9.05 -17.91 -4.01
C SER A 227 9.28 -19.33 -4.51
N PRO A 228 10.41 -19.62 -5.20
CA PRO A 228 10.77 -20.99 -5.57
C PRO A 228 10.90 -21.94 -4.36
N ARG A 229 10.89 -21.42 -3.14
CA ARG A 229 10.95 -22.22 -1.91
C ARG A 229 9.60 -22.75 -1.45
N ASP A 230 8.48 -22.19 -1.92
CA ASP A 230 7.14 -22.62 -1.49
C ASP A 230 6.67 -23.91 -2.19
N SER A 231 7.41 -24.38 -3.21
CA SER A 231 7.10 -25.61 -3.93
C SER A 231 7.70 -26.89 -3.30
N THR A 232 8.40 -26.80 -2.15
CA THR A 232 9.11 -27.94 -1.55
C THR A 232 8.58 -28.40 -0.19
N SER A 233 7.45 -27.88 0.28
CA SER A 233 6.85 -28.30 1.56
C SER A 233 5.59 -29.17 1.41
N SER A 234 5.57 -30.09 0.43
CA SER A 234 4.62 -31.19 0.39
C SER A 234 5.35 -32.51 0.18
N ARG A 235 5.90 -33.01 1.25
CA ARG A 235 6.16 -34.45 1.47
C ARG A 235 5.96 -34.78 2.94
#